data_f78afcc427390348fc0466e7fabd2435
#
_entry.id   f78afcc427390348fc0466e7fabd2435
#
_cell.length_a   1.000
_cell.length_b   1.000
_cell.length_c   1.000
_cell.angle_alpha   90.00
_cell.angle_beta   90.00
_cell.angle_gamma   90.00
#
_symmetry.space_group_name_H-M   'P 1'
#
loop_
_entity.id
_entity.type
_entity.pdbx_description
1 polymer ?
#
loop_
_entity_poly.entity_id
_entity_poly.type
_entity_poly.pdbx_seq_one_letter_code
_entity_poly.pdbx_strand_id
1 'polypeptide(L)'
;MMRTIRQIAAVSGLAFALAAGSTAAHAEKISIMVGGAAKIIYLPAKLTEQLGYFKDEGLDVEILSQPAGVDAENELLAGAVQGVVGFYDHTIDLQSKGKEVQALVIFGQVPGEVEMVSTKASATLKSMADVKGKTLGVTGLGSSTSFLTQYLAQRAGIPSTQYTLLPVGADNSFIAAIKQERIDAGMTTEPTVSQLLKMGDAKVLVDMRTLEGTRAALGGTYPASSFYVQRAWAESHKADATKLSHAFAKTLNFIATHSAEEIAAKMPKDYYGSNKDLYVAALKSSLPMFTKDGKMPADGPETVLKVLASFNPSVKGKHIDLAKTYSNEYVSAVATASK
;
A
#
# COMPACT_ATOMS: atom_id res chain seq x y z
N MET A 1 -14.76 60.16 -79.21
CA MET A 1 -15.63 58.98 -79.07
C MET A 1 -15.01 58.09 -78.02
N MET A 2 -15.42 58.26 -76.77
CA MET A 2 -14.88 57.50 -75.59
C MET A 2 -15.98 56.68 -74.98
N ARG A 3 -15.81 55.38 -74.89
CA ARG A 3 -16.71 54.47 -74.19
C ARG A 3 -16.05 54.09 -72.84
N THR A 4 -16.72 54.50 -71.80
CA THR A 4 -16.43 54.19 -70.41
C THR A 4 -16.88 52.75 -70.06
N ILE A 5 -15.96 51.95 -69.60
CA ILE A 5 -16.26 50.58 -69.00
C ILE A 5 -16.20 50.70 -67.51
N ARG A 6 -17.34 50.48 -66.84
CA ARG A 6 -17.44 50.35 -65.38
C ARG A 6 -17.00 48.95 -64.98
N GLN A 7 -15.99 48.83 -64.10
CA GLN A 7 -15.64 47.60 -63.45
C GLN A 7 -16.39 47.50 -62.10
N ILE A 8 -17.16 46.44 -61.99
CA ILE A 8 -17.83 46.05 -60.72
C ILE A 8 -16.84 45.14 -59.94
N ALA A 9 -16.37 45.60 -58.80
CA ALA A 9 -15.58 44.81 -57.92
C ALA A 9 -16.52 43.97 -57.05
N ALA A 10 -16.46 42.62 -57.20
CA ALA A 10 -17.12 41.67 -56.31
C ALA A 10 -16.20 41.37 -55.10
N VAL A 11 -16.62 41.77 -53.92
CA VAL A 11 -15.96 41.43 -52.64
C VAL A 11 -16.46 40.06 -52.22
N SER A 12 -15.63 39.02 -52.39
CA SER A 12 -15.89 37.69 -51.88
C SER A 12 -15.37 37.62 -50.41
N GLY A 13 -16.30 37.69 -49.46
CA GLY A 13 -16.00 37.47 -48.05
C GLY A 13 -15.71 35.99 -47.78
N LEU A 14 -14.46 35.68 -47.49
CA LEU A 14 -14.03 34.34 -47.05
C LEU A 14 -14.30 34.22 -45.55
N ALA A 15 -15.41 33.58 -45.17
CA ALA A 15 -15.70 33.23 -43.80
C ALA A 15 -14.80 32.05 -43.40
N PHE A 16 -13.73 32.31 -42.62
CA PHE A 16 -12.89 31.31 -41.98
C PHE A 16 -13.65 30.75 -40.77
N ALA A 17 -14.32 29.63 -40.93
CA ALA A 17 -14.87 28.86 -39.79
C ALA A 17 -13.72 28.25 -39.03
N LEU A 18 -13.37 28.85 -37.87
CA LEU A 18 -12.54 28.20 -36.87
C LEU A 18 -13.32 27.00 -36.27
N ALA A 19 -13.10 25.84 -36.85
CA ALA A 19 -13.43 24.58 -36.18
C ALA A 19 -12.47 24.44 -34.98
N ALA A 20 -12.91 24.91 -33.80
CA ALA A 20 -12.28 24.57 -32.53
C ALA A 20 -12.46 23.07 -32.37
N GLY A 21 -11.52 22.28 -32.86
CA GLY A 21 -11.39 20.87 -32.55
C GLY A 21 -11.09 20.78 -31.06
N SER A 22 -12.10 20.46 -30.28
CA SER A 22 -11.89 19.98 -28.88
C SER A 22 -11.05 18.73 -28.99
N THR A 23 -9.72 18.85 -28.90
CA THR A 23 -8.88 17.73 -28.59
C THR A 23 -9.32 17.27 -27.19
N ALA A 24 -10.06 16.17 -27.14
CA ALA A 24 -10.28 15.48 -25.89
C ALA A 24 -8.88 15.24 -25.32
N ALA A 25 -8.51 16.00 -24.31
CA ALA A 25 -7.28 15.75 -23.56
C ALA A 25 -7.45 14.34 -22.99
N HIS A 26 -6.77 13.36 -23.59
CA HIS A 26 -6.65 12.04 -22.97
C HIS A 26 -6.01 12.27 -21.61
N ALA A 27 -6.70 11.83 -20.55
CA ALA A 27 -6.11 11.84 -19.22
C ALA A 27 -4.77 11.11 -19.31
N GLU A 28 -3.71 11.73 -18.78
CA GLU A 28 -2.41 11.08 -18.72
C GLU A 28 -2.53 9.81 -17.88
N LYS A 29 -1.98 8.71 -18.41
CA LYS A 29 -2.05 7.41 -17.74
C LYS A 29 -1.20 7.45 -16.45
N ILE A 30 -1.83 7.15 -15.34
CA ILE A 30 -1.19 7.08 -14.03
C ILE A 30 -0.94 5.62 -13.68
N SER A 31 0.32 5.25 -13.47
CA SER A 31 0.69 3.90 -13.03
C SER A 31 0.91 3.88 -11.52
N ILE A 32 0.26 2.92 -10.85
CA ILE A 32 0.39 2.68 -9.41
C ILE A 32 0.97 1.28 -9.20
N MET A 33 2.12 1.20 -8.53
CA MET A 33 2.74 -0.07 -8.16
C MET A 33 2.26 -0.54 -6.79
N VAL A 34 1.93 -1.82 -6.66
CA VAL A 34 1.50 -2.44 -5.41
C VAL A 34 2.56 -3.42 -4.93
N GLY A 35 2.91 -3.38 -3.66
CA GLY A 35 3.88 -4.28 -3.02
C GLY A 35 3.31 -5.69 -2.73
N GLY A 36 2.66 -6.31 -3.72
CA GLY A 36 1.97 -7.59 -3.63
C GLY A 36 0.46 -7.42 -3.70
N ALA A 37 -0.08 -7.33 -4.93
CA ALA A 37 -1.49 -6.99 -5.16
C ALA A 37 -2.47 -8.02 -4.57
N ALA A 38 -2.08 -9.28 -4.41
CA ALA A 38 -2.91 -10.33 -3.81
C ALA A 38 -3.06 -10.22 -2.27
N LYS A 39 -2.21 -9.45 -1.60
CA LYS A 39 -2.26 -9.24 -0.15
C LYS A 39 -3.51 -8.43 0.23
N ILE A 40 -4.28 -8.92 1.21
CA ILE A 40 -5.52 -8.24 1.65
C ILE A 40 -5.25 -6.85 2.22
N ILE A 41 -4.08 -6.62 2.82
CA ILE A 41 -3.67 -5.28 3.29
C ILE A 41 -3.67 -4.21 2.18
N TYR A 42 -3.54 -4.62 0.92
CA TYR A 42 -3.55 -3.75 -0.27
C TYR A 42 -4.84 -3.86 -1.10
N LEU A 43 -5.86 -4.51 -0.55
CA LEU A 43 -7.19 -4.64 -1.16
C LEU A 43 -7.72 -3.35 -1.79
N PRO A 44 -7.57 -2.15 -1.15
CA PRO A 44 -8.11 -0.92 -1.73
C PRO A 44 -7.61 -0.62 -3.14
N ALA A 45 -6.38 -0.99 -3.51
CA ALA A 45 -5.84 -0.72 -4.85
C ALA A 45 -6.71 -1.36 -5.95
N LYS A 46 -6.86 -2.68 -5.91
CA LYS A 46 -7.62 -3.41 -6.93
C LYS A 46 -9.13 -3.19 -6.79
N LEU A 47 -9.62 -3.08 -5.57
CA LEU A 47 -11.04 -2.84 -5.32
C LEU A 47 -11.50 -1.47 -5.88
N THR A 48 -10.68 -0.42 -5.78
CA THR A 48 -10.96 0.90 -6.37
C THR A 48 -11.12 0.79 -7.89
N GLU A 49 -10.23 0.04 -8.54
CA GLU A 49 -10.31 -0.22 -9.99
C GLU A 49 -11.59 -1.00 -10.33
N GLN A 50 -11.90 -2.08 -9.59
CA GLN A 50 -13.07 -2.92 -9.84
C GLN A 50 -14.41 -2.21 -9.58
N LEU A 51 -14.44 -1.26 -8.65
CA LEU A 51 -15.61 -0.41 -8.39
C LEU A 51 -15.75 0.75 -9.39
N GLY A 52 -14.74 0.97 -10.25
CA GLY A 52 -14.75 2.02 -11.26
C GLY A 52 -14.43 3.41 -10.72
N TYR A 53 -14.05 3.56 -9.45
CA TYR A 53 -13.90 4.87 -8.80
C TYR A 53 -12.77 5.72 -9.37
N PHE A 54 -11.74 5.16 -9.97
CA PHE A 54 -10.75 5.94 -10.72
C PHE A 54 -11.37 6.59 -11.96
N LYS A 55 -12.20 5.84 -12.71
CA LYS A 55 -12.90 6.34 -13.89
C LYS A 55 -13.94 7.41 -13.54
N ASP A 56 -14.63 7.24 -12.41
CA ASP A 56 -15.59 8.23 -11.89
C ASP A 56 -14.92 9.57 -11.59
N GLU A 57 -13.64 9.56 -11.20
CA GLU A 57 -12.82 10.76 -11.00
C GLU A 57 -12.18 11.26 -12.32
N GLY A 58 -12.45 10.60 -13.44
CA GLY A 58 -11.87 10.95 -14.76
C GLY A 58 -10.38 10.62 -14.87
N LEU A 59 -9.91 9.60 -14.15
CA LEU A 59 -8.52 9.14 -14.17
C LEU A 59 -8.37 7.87 -15.01
N ASP A 60 -7.29 7.79 -15.79
CA ASP A 60 -6.82 6.55 -16.41
C ASP A 60 -5.70 5.95 -15.55
N VAL A 61 -6.05 4.94 -14.73
CA VAL A 61 -5.14 4.33 -13.76
C VAL A 61 -4.83 2.89 -14.12
N GLU A 62 -3.55 2.54 -14.13
CA GLU A 62 -3.06 1.17 -14.24
C GLU A 62 -2.50 0.69 -12.90
N ILE A 63 -2.98 -0.47 -12.44
CA ILE A 63 -2.46 -1.12 -11.23
C ILE A 63 -1.46 -2.20 -11.64
N LEU A 64 -0.20 -2.01 -11.21
CA LEU A 64 0.92 -2.92 -11.41
C LEU A 64 1.29 -3.59 -10.07
N SER A 65 2.04 -4.69 -10.10
CA SER A 65 2.41 -5.41 -8.87
C SER A 65 3.86 -5.87 -8.89
N GLN A 66 4.53 -5.69 -7.75
CA GLN A 66 5.83 -6.30 -7.43
C GLN A 66 5.67 -7.26 -6.24
N PRO A 67 6.54 -8.25 -6.03
CA PRO A 67 6.41 -9.22 -4.94
C PRO A 67 6.49 -8.61 -3.53
N ALA A 68 7.29 -7.55 -3.36
CA ALA A 68 7.57 -6.93 -2.08
C ALA A 68 7.38 -5.41 -2.11
N GLY A 69 7.15 -4.79 -0.93
CA GLY A 69 6.97 -3.34 -0.81
C GLY A 69 8.20 -2.54 -1.23
N VAL A 70 9.40 -3.03 -0.89
CA VAL A 70 10.66 -2.40 -1.28
C VAL A 70 10.87 -2.39 -2.80
N ASP A 71 10.39 -3.42 -3.50
CA ASP A 71 10.49 -3.46 -4.97
C ASP A 71 9.56 -2.42 -5.60
N ALA A 72 8.33 -2.27 -5.05
CA ALA A 72 7.40 -1.23 -5.48
C ALA A 72 7.94 0.19 -5.20
N GLU A 73 8.57 0.39 -4.05
CA GLU A 73 9.25 1.64 -3.69
C GLU A 73 10.35 2.00 -4.69
N ASN A 74 11.16 1.04 -5.09
CA ASN A 74 12.24 1.24 -6.05
C ASN A 74 11.72 1.73 -7.42
N GLU A 75 10.57 1.22 -7.88
CA GLU A 75 9.92 1.68 -9.12
C GLU A 75 9.47 3.15 -9.01
N LEU A 76 8.95 3.56 -7.85
CA LEU A 76 8.60 4.96 -7.59
C LEU A 76 9.82 5.86 -7.60
N LEU A 77 10.90 5.45 -6.94
CA LEU A 77 12.14 6.23 -6.88
C LEU A 77 12.84 6.33 -8.24
N ALA A 78 12.68 5.32 -9.09
CA ALA A 78 13.15 5.33 -10.47
C ALA A 78 12.28 6.21 -11.39
N GLY A 79 11.10 6.67 -10.93
CA GLY A 79 10.15 7.43 -11.74
C GLY A 79 9.37 6.57 -12.74
N ALA A 80 9.40 5.25 -12.60
CA ALA A 80 8.68 4.33 -13.47
C ALA A 80 7.16 4.34 -13.21
N VAL A 81 6.74 4.75 -12.01
CA VAL A 81 5.34 4.88 -11.59
C VAL A 81 5.12 6.18 -10.83
N GLN A 82 3.88 6.68 -10.81
CA GLN A 82 3.51 7.92 -10.14
C GLN A 82 3.18 7.70 -8.66
N GLY A 83 2.76 6.48 -8.29
CA GLY A 83 2.40 6.17 -6.92
C GLY A 83 2.65 4.72 -6.55
N VAL A 84 2.65 4.48 -5.24
CA VAL A 84 2.80 3.15 -4.67
C VAL A 84 1.70 2.89 -3.65
N VAL A 85 1.13 1.69 -3.71
CA VAL A 85 0.39 1.12 -2.59
C VAL A 85 1.35 0.21 -1.83
N GLY A 86 1.77 0.71 -0.68
CA GLY A 86 2.78 0.11 0.19
C GLY A 86 2.59 0.52 1.64
N PHE A 87 3.61 0.33 2.48
CA PHE A 87 3.53 0.69 3.89
C PHE A 87 4.02 2.12 4.15
N TYR A 88 3.38 2.78 5.11
CA TYR A 88 3.74 4.14 5.53
C TYR A 88 5.16 4.23 6.13
N ASP A 89 5.66 3.20 6.79
CA ASP A 89 7.02 3.16 7.35
C ASP A 89 8.12 3.43 6.31
N HIS A 90 7.86 3.09 5.04
CA HIS A 90 8.74 3.42 3.92
C HIS A 90 8.94 4.94 3.77
N THR A 91 7.92 5.76 4.04
CA THR A 91 8.05 7.22 3.90
C THR A 91 9.04 7.78 4.91
N ILE A 92 9.09 7.23 6.13
CA ILE A 92 10.02 7.60 7.19
C ILE A 92 11.43 7.09 6.86
N ASP A 93 11.56 5.83 6.45
CA ASP A 93 12.85 5.25 6.07
C ASP A 93 13.47 5.98 4.89
N LEU A 94 12.68 6.32 3.87
CA LEU A 94 13.11 7.11 2.71
C LEU A 94 13.51 8.53 3.07
N GLN A 95 12.77 9.21 3.95
CA GLN A 95 13.16 10.53 4.40
C GLN A 95 14.51 10.49 5.13
N SER A 96 14.80 9.42 5.89
CA SER A 96 16.11 9.24 6.53
C SER A 96 17.27 9.15 5.52
N LYS A 97 16.95 8.77 4.28
CA LYS A 97 17.88 8.67 3.14
C LYS A 97 17.82 9.90 2.21
N GLY A 98 17.14 10.97 2.63
CA GLY A 98 17.01 12.21 1.86
C GLY A 98 16.04 12.12 0.68
N LYS A 99 15.13 11.14 0.67
CA LYS A 99 14.08 11.01 -0.34
C LYS A 99 12.76 11.53 0.22
N GLU A 100 12.06 12.35 -0.55
CA GLU A 100 10.81 12.97 -0.11
C GLU A 100 9.62 12.27 -0.76
N VAL A 101 9.05 11.31 -0.04
CA VAL A 101 7.79 10.65 -0.38
C VAL A 101 6.75 10.96 0.68
N GLN A 102 5.48 11.01 0.29
CA GLN A 102 4.38 11.42 1.16
C GLN A 102 3.18 10.50 0.98
N ALA A 103 2.66 9.95 2.07
CA ALA A 103 1.42 9.20 2.08
C ALA A 103 0.23 10.17 1.98
N LEU A 104 -0.65 9.93 1.01
CA LEU A 104 -1.84 10.74 0.76
C LEU A 104 -3.11 10.10 1.32
N VAL A 105 -3.13 8.77 1.43
CA VAL A 105 -4.25 8.00 1.98
C VAL A 105 -3.72 6.86 2.83
N ILE A 106 -4.20 6.73 4.05
CA ILE A 106 -3.88 5.60 4.94
C ILE A 106 -5.01 4.58 4.85
N PHE A 107 -4.69 3.37 4.39
CA PHE A 107 -5.68 2.30 4.31
C PHE A 107 -5.80 1.54 5.62
N GLY A 108 -4.65 1.16 6.22
CA GLY A 108 -4.60 0.36 7.45
C GLY A 108 -4.16 1.16 8.67
N GLN A 109 -4.94 1.07 9.76
CA GLN A 109 -4.57 1.64 11.07
C GLN A 109 -3.66 0.71 11.90
N VAL A 110 -3.44 -0.52 11.42
CA VAL A 110 -2.56 -1.54 11.99
C VAL A 110 -1.80 -2.26 10.86
N PRO A 111 -0.68 -2.96 11.15
CA PRO A 111 0.10 -3.65 10.13
C PRO A 111 -0.69 -4.67 9.30
N GLY A 112 -1.61 -5.40 9.91
CA GLY A 112 -2.25 -6.54 9.25
C GLY A 112 -1.28 -7.70 8.99
N GLU A 113 -0.08 -7.63 9.57
CA GLU A 113 1.00 -8.61 9.44
C GLU A 113 1.03 -9.55 10.64
N VAL A 114 1.47 -10.78 10.40
CA VAL A 114 1.58 -11.85 11.41
C VAL A 114 2.95 -12.49 11.31
N GLU A 115 3.67 -12.54 12.43
CA GLU A 115 4.83 -13.42 12.54
C GLU A 115 4.33 -14.84 12.75
N MET A 116 4.61 -15.72 11.78
CA MET A 116 4.22 -17.14 11.81
C MET A 116 5.42 -17.98 12.18
N VAL A 117 5.21 -19.07 12.93
CA VAL A 117 6.23 -20.09 13.21
C VAL A 117 5.83 -21.41 12.55
N SER A 118 6.75 -22.06 11.85
CA SER A 118 6.49 -23.38 11.27
C SER A 118 6.07 -24.37 12.36
N THR A 119 5.16 -25.28 12.06
CA THR A 119 4.67 -26.26 13.03
C THR A 119 5.83 -27.06 13.63
N LYS A 120 6.84 -27.39 12.83
CA LYS A 120 8.06 -28.08 13.28
C LYS A 120 8.87 -27.22 14.27
N ALA A 121 9.18 -25.97 13.91
CA ALA A 121 9.97 -25.09 14.77
C ALA A 121 9.20 -24.68 16.03
N SER A 122 7.86 -24.73 16.03
CA SER A 122 7.00 -24.35 17.15
C SER A 122 7.21 -25.22 18.40
N ALA A 123 7.93 -26.31 18.33
CA ALA A 123 8.34 -27.08 19.51
C ALA A 123 9.30 -26.29 20.41
N THR A 124 10.24 -25.56 19.84
CA THR A 124 11.30 -24.80 20.53
C THR A 124 11.19 -23.29 20.37
N LEU A 125 10.53 -22.78 19.35
CA LEU A 125 10.33 -21.36 19.09
C LEU A 125 8.92 -20.95 19.55
N LYS A 126 8.81 -20.40 20.76
CA LYS A 126 7.55 -20.03 21.43
C LYS A 126 7.31 -18.52 21.45
N SER A 127 8.36 -17.73 21.26
CA SER A 127 8.35 -16.27 21.26
C SER A 127 9.49 -15.71 20.43
N MET A 128 9.51 -14.42 20.19
CA MET A 128 10.63 -13.75 19.53
C MET A 128 11.95 -13.82 20.31
N ALA A 129 11.93 -14.18 21.59
CA ALA A 129 13.16 -14.42 22.36
C ALA A 129 13.88 -15.73 21.95
N ASP A 130 13.19 -16.62 21.25
CA ASP A 130 13.72 -17.92 20.83
C ASP A 130 14.30 -17.93 19.40
N VAL A 131 14.36 -16.76 18.74
CA VAL A 131 14.78 -16.65 17.33
C VAL A 131 16.31 -16.70 17.13
N LYS A 132 17.09 -16.81 18.20
CA LYS A 132 18.55 -16.94 18.11
C LYS A 132 18.93 -18.18 17.31
N GLY A 133 19.78 -17.99 16.28
CA GLY A 133 20.22 -19.04 15.36
C GLY A 133 19.15 -19.52 14.37
N LYS A 134 18.01 -18.86 14.30
CA LYS A 134 16.90 -19.21 13.41
C LYS A 134 16.96 -18.44 12.08
N THR A 135 16.29 -18.97 11.07
CA THR A 135 16.06 -18.31 9.80
C THR A 135 14.63 -17.78 9.76
N LEU A 136 14.48 -16.45 9.62
CA LEU A 136 13.21 -15.75 9.61
C LEU A 136 12.90 -15.26 8.17
N GLY A 137 11.74 -15.69 7.68
CA GLY A 137 11.29 -15.31 6.34
C GLY A 137 10.64 -13.93 6.33
N VAL A 138 10.96 -13.14 5.31
CA VAL A 138 10.34 -11.82 5.05
C VAL A 138 10.00 -11.69 3.57
N THR A 139 9.09 -10.80 3.20
CA THR A 139 8.74 -10.64 1.78
C THR A 139 9.89 -10.08 0.96
N GLY A 140 10.67 -9.15 1.53
CA GLY A 140 11.87 -8.57 0.94
C GLY A 140 12.69 -7.88 2.03
N LEU A 141 14.01 -7.83 1.87
CA LEU A 141 14.86 -7.05 2.77
C LEU A 141 14.60 -5.56 2.56
N GLY A 142 14.23 -4.84 3.63
CA GLY A 142 13.80 -3.44 3.55
C GLY A 142 12.28 -3.25 3.38
N SER A 143 11.51 -4.32 3.20
CA SER A 143 10.04 -4.25 3.28
C SER A 143 9.58 -4.17 4.74
N SER A 144 8.33 -3.77 4.97
CA SER A 144 7.72 -3.66 6.31
C SER A 144 7.81 -4.97 7.10
N THR A 145 7.57 -6.13 6.45
CA THR A 145 7.78 -7.45 7.06
C THR A 145 9.19 -7.61 7.65
N SER A 146 10.22 -7.12 6.93
CA SER A 146 11.60 -7.11 7.42
C SER A 146 11.79 -6.14 8.58
N PHE A 147 11.19 -4.96 8.52
CA PHE A 147 11.29 -3.97 9.59
C PHE A 147 10.65 -4.46 10.88
N LEU A 148 9.43 -4.98 10.81
CA LEU A 148 8.70 -5.43 11.99
C LEU A 148 9.28 -6.71 12.59
N THR A 149 9.73 -7.67 11.78
CA THR A 149 10.47 -8.86 12.29
C THR A 149 11.72 -8.43 13.06
N GLN A 150 12.53 -7.50 12.51
CA GLN A 150 13.73 -6.98 13.19
C GLN A 150 13.39 -6.24 14.49
N TYR A 151 12.34 -5.43 14.48
CA TYR A 151 11.88 -4.74 15.67
C TYR A 151 11.45 -5.73 16.78
N LEU A 152 10.66 -6.74 16.42
CA LEU A 152 10.19 -7.75 17.39
C LEU A 152 11.34 -8.55 17.99
N ALA A 153 12.34 -8.95 17.19
CA ALA A 153 13.54 -9.61 17.67
C ALA A 153 14.37 -8.68 18.58
N GLN A 154 14.60 -7.43 18.17
CA GLN A 154 15.34 -6.44 18.96
C GLN A 154 14.64 -6.16 20.30
N ARG A 155 13.30 -6.02 20.29
CA ARG A 155 12.50 -5.85 21.52
C ARG A 155 12.61 -7.04 22.46
N ALA A 156 12.78 -8.25 21.92
CA ALA A 156 13.03 -9.46 22.68
C ALA A 156 14.50 -9.64 23.12
N GLY A 157 15.37 -8.66 22.85
CA GLY A 157 16.80 -8.69 23.24
C GLY A 157 17.69 -9.46 22.27
N ILE A 158 17.20 -9.84 21.08
CA ILE A 158 17.97 -10.60 20.08
C ILE A 158 18.44 -9.65 18.98
N PRO A 159 19.73 -9.30 18.89
CA PRO A 159 20.25 -8.45 17.85
C PRO A 159 20.25 -9.15 16.48
N SER A 160 20.23 -8.37 15.40
CA SER A 160 20.16 -8.85 14.03
C SER A 160 21.32 -9.76 13.60
N THR A 161 22.44 -9.73 14.34
CA THR A 161 23.60 -10.62 14.12
C THR A 161 23.38 -12.04 14.65
N GLN A 162 22.29 -12.31 15.36
CA GLN A 162 22.02 -13.61 15.99
C GLN A 162 20.94 -14.44 15.28
N TYR A 163 20.38 -13.98 14.20
CA TYR A 163 19.43 -14.71 13.35
C TYR A 163 19.66 -14.36 11.88
N THR A 164 19.06 -15.11 10.99
CA THR A 164 19.15 -14.84 9.53
C THR A 164 17.81 -14.35 9.02
N LEU A 165 17.78 -13.22 8.28
CA LEU A 165 16.62 -12.83 7.48
C LEU A 165 16.77 -13.41 6.08
N LEU A 166 15.74 -14.09 5.60
CA LEU A 166 15.68 -14.65 4.26
C LEU A 166 14.52 -14.02 3.47
N PRO A 167 14.79 -13.30 2.36
CA PRO A 167 13.72 -12.83 1.48
C PRO A 167 13.12 -14.04 0.75
N VAL A 168 11.86 -14.31 0.99
CA VAL A 168 11.14 -15.46 0.44
C VAL A 168 9.92 -15.06 -0.38
N GLY A 169 9.65 -13.75 -0.53
CA GLY A 169 8.45 -13.26 -1.19
C GLY A 169 7.20 -13.43 -0.33
N ALA A 170 6.05 -13.45 -0.98
CA ALA A 170 4.74 -13.60 -0.36
C ALA A 170 3.99 -14.80 -0.95
N ASP A 171 2.78 -15.05 -0.46
CA ASP A 171 1.85 -16.03 -1.00
C ASP A 171 2.47 -17.44 -1.12
N ASN A 172 2.41 -18.05 -2.30
CA ASN A 172 2.88 -19.41 -2.54
C ASN A 172 4.38 -19.59 -2.26
N SER A 173 5.21 -18.56 -2.48
CA SER A 173 6.65 -18.63 -2.22
C SER A 173 6.96 -18.67 -0.72
N PHE A 174 6.22 -17.90 0.09
CA PHE A 174 6.30 -17.95 1.55
C PHE A 174 5.84 -19.32 2.08
N ILE A 175 4.69 -19.82 1.59
CA ILE A 175 4.18 -21.14 1.95
C ILE A 175 5.20 -22.23 1.61
N ALA A 176 5.80 -22.18 0.43
CA ALA A 176 6.84 -23.13 0.01
C ALA A 176 8.07 -23.06 0.93
N ALA A 177 8.49 -21.86 1.36
CA ALA A 177 9.62 -21.69 2.27
C ALA A 177 9.37 -22.34 3.64
N ILE A 178 8.15 -22.22 4.20
CA ILE A 178 7.73 -22.91 5.43
C ILE A 178 7.73 -24.43 5.22
N LYS A 179 7.09 -24.91 4.15
CA LYS A 179 6.95 -26.37 3.90
C LYS A 179 8.26 -27.07 3.60
N GLN A 180 9.18 -26.39 2.95
CA GLN A 180 10.54 -26.89 2.63
C GLN A 180 11.53 -26.64 3.79
N GLU A 181 11.06 -26.13 4.94
CA GLU A 181 11.90 -25.86 6.12
C GLU A 181 13.07 -24.89 5.82
N ARG A 182 12.91 -24.03 4.82
CA ARG A 182 13.90 -22.97 4.51
C ARG A 182 13.87 -21.84 5.52
N ILE A 183 12.74 -21.68 6.22
CA ILE A 183 12.54 -20.71 7.30
C ILE A 183 11.90 -21.40 8.50
N ASP A 184 12.35 -21.04 9.70
CA ASP A 184 11.78 -21.52 10.97
C ASP A 184 10.51 -20.76 11.34
N ALA A 185 10.52 -19.45 11.10
CA ALA A 185 9.42 -18.52 11.29
C ALA A 185 9.48 -17.43 10.22
N GLY A 186 8.50 -16.52 10.19
CA GLY A 186 8.56 -15.38 9.29
C GLY A 186 7.29 -14.57 9.27
N MET A 187 7.40 -13.34 8.78
CA MET A 187 6.29 -12.39 8.72
C MET A 187 5.60 -12.40 7.38
N THR A 188 4.29 -12.56 7.42
CA THR A 188 3.43 -12.56 6.23
C THR A 188 2.07 -11.92 6.54
N THR A 189 1.18 -11.91 5.55
CA THR A 189 -0.13 -11.26 5.60
C THR A 189 -1.25 -12.21 5.16
N GLU A 190 -2.50 -11.80 5.30
CA GLU A 190 -3.62 -12.50 4.66
C GLU A 190 -3.57 -12.34 3.11
N PRO A 191 -3.94 -13.36 2.35
CA PRO A 191 -4.56 -14.63 2.75
C PRO A 191 -3.56 -15.75 3.10
N THR A 192 -2.25 -15.52 3.03
CA THR A 192 -1.20 -16.52 3.30
C THR A 192 -1.29 -17.08 4.72
N VAL A 193 -1.58 -16.21 5.71
CA VAL A 193 -1.77 -16.62 7.11
C VAL A 193 -2.88 -17.67 7.22
N SER A 194 -4.06 -17.38 6.69
CA SER A 194 -5.21 -18.29 6.72
C SER A 194 -4.93 -19.61 5.98
N GLN A 195 -4.17 -19.55 4.89
CA GLN A 195 -3.77 -20.76 4.14
C GLN A 195 -2.86 -21.65 4.97
N LEU A 196 -1.81 -21.10 5.59
CA LEU A 196 -0.88 -21.81 6.44
C LEU A 196 -1.57 -22.44 7.66
N LEU A 197 -2.48 -21.69 8.31
CA LEU A 197 -3.27 -22.19 9.43
C LEU A 197 -4.17 -23.36 9.02
N LYS A 198 -4.87 -23.23 7.87
CA LYS A 198 -5.74 -24.28 7.34
C LYS A 198 -4.98 -25.56 7.00
N MET A 199 -3.76 -25.43 6.48
CA MET A 199 -2.89 -26.58 6.16
C MET A 199 -2.24 -27.20 7.41
N GLY A 200 -2.21 -26.48 8.54
CA GLY A 200 -1.51 -26.92 9.76
C GLY A 200 0.01 -26.81 9.65
N ASP A 201 0.53 -26.10 8.65
CA ASP A 201 1.97 -25.98 8.39
C ASP A 201 2.66 -24.93 9.29
N ALA A 202 1.89 -24.00 9.84
CA ALA A 202 2.40 -22.98 10.74
C ALA A 202 1.39 -22.59 11.84
N LYS A 203 1.89 -21.88 12.87
CA LYS A 203 1.12 -21.29 13.97
C LYS A 203 1.42 -19.81 14.06
N VAL A 204 0.51 -19.05 14.69
CA VAL A 204 0.72 -17.64 14.99
C VAL A 204 1.73 -17.51 16.13
N LEU A 205 2.74 -16.68 15.95
CA LEU A 205 3.72 -16.29 16.97
C LEU A 205 3.42 -14.88 17.50
N VAL A 206 3.24 -13.90 16.61
CA VAL A 206 2.80 -12.53 16.95
C VAL A 206 1.76 -12.09 15.93
N ASP A 207 0.61 -11.63 16.43
CA ASP A 207 -0.52 -11.17 15.59
C ASP A 207 -0.70 -9.66 15.69
N MET A 208 -0.51 -8.96 14.58
CA MET A 208 -0.68 -7.52 14.47
C MET A 208 -1.83 -7.14 13.51
N ARG A 209 -2.82 -8.03 13.34
CA ARG A 209 -4.03 -7.77 12.53
C ARG A 209 -5.07 -6.93 13.27
N THR A 210 -4.92 -6.77 14.59
CA THR A 210 -5.85 -6.01 15.44
C THR A 210 -5.16 -4.86 16.16
N LEU A 211 -5.92 -3.87 16.60
CA LEU A 211 -5.39 -2.76 17.43
C LEU A 211 -4.78 -3.27 18.74
N GLU A 212 -5.42 -4.25 19.38
CA GLU A 212 -4.93 -4.84 20.63
C GLU A 212 -3.57 -5.54 20.40
N GLY A 213 -3.50 -6.44 19.41
CA GLY A 213 -2.27 -7.14 19.07
C GLY A 213 -1.15 -6.18 18.63
N THR A 214 -1.50 -5.17 17.85
CA THR A 214 -0.53 -4.13 17.44
C THR A 214 0.00 -3.35 18.63
N ARG A 215 -0.85 -2.90 19.54
CA ARG A 215 -0.41 -2.20 20.77
C ARG A 215 0.45 -3.07 21.65
N ALA A 216 0.09 -4.32 21.82
CA ALA A 216 0.90 -5.29 22.57
C ALA A 216 2.28 -5.50 21.93
N ALA A 217 2.34 -5.62 20.61
CA ALA A 217 3.58 -5.84 19.86
C ALA A 217 4.43 -4.57 19.70
N LEU A 218 3.83 -3.42 19.40
CA LEU A 218 4.54 -2.20 18.96
C LEU A 218 4.43 -1.04 19.94
N GLY A 219 3.55 -1.11 20.93
CA GLY A 219 3.40 -0.11 22.00
C GLY A 219 2.48 1.07 21.62
N GLY A 220 1.84 1.07 20.46
CA GLY A 220 0.93 2.13 20.01
C GLY A 220 0.18 1.75 18.74
N THR A 221 -0.55 2.70 18.16
CA THR A 221 -1.16 2.58 16.84
C THR A 221 -0.06 2.63 15.77
N TYR A 222 -0.13 1.75 14.77
CA TYR A 222 0.86 1.68 13.70
C TYR A 222 0.16 1.76 12.35
N PRO A 223 -0.07 2.96 11.79
CA PRO A 223 -0.59 3.12 10.44
C PRO A 223 0.34 2.43 9.47
N ALA A 224 -0.23 1.66 8.55
CA ALA A 224 0.52 0.72 7.76
C ALA A 224 0.24 0.85 6.27
N SER A 225 -0.63 0.02 5.70
CA SER A 225 -0.93 0.11 4.27
C SER A 225 -1.46 1.49 3.89
N SER A 226 -0.93 2.04 2.82
CA SER A 226 -1.17 3.41 2.38
C SER A 226 -0.96 3.57 0.88
N PHE A 227 -1.46 4.66 0.34
CA PHE A 227 -1.07 5.17 -0.98
C PHE A 227 -0.11 6.33 -0.79
N TYR A 228 1.09 6.23 -1.33
CA TYR A 228 2.11 7.27 -1.27
C TYR A 228 2.73 7.58 -2.63
N VAL A 229 3.23 8.80 -2.78
CA VAL A 229 3.81 9.34 -4.00
C VAL A 229 5.09 10.12 -3.68
N GLN A 230 5.89 10.46 -4.68
CA GLN A 230 6.93 11.49 -4.49
C GLN A 230 6.25 12.83 -4.18
N ARG A 231 6.71 13.55 -3.15
CA ARG A 231 6.09 14.81 -2.71
C ARG A 231 6.06 15.86 -3.83
N ALA A 232 7.14 15.98 -4.59
CA ALA A 232 7.20 16.89 -5.73
C ALA A 232 6.13 16.57 -6.81
N TRP A 233 5.81 15.27 -7.01
CA TRP A 233 4.74 14.88 -7.91
C TRP A 233 3.37 15.34 -7.38
N ALA A 234 3.09 15.12 -6.11
CA ALA A 234 1.82 15.55 -5.51
C ALA A 234 1.64 17.07 -5.57
N GLU A 235 2.72 17.83 -5.37
CA GLU A 235 2.71 19.31 -5.44
C GLU A 235 2.46 19.82 -6.87
N SER A 236 3.02 19.18 -7.88
CA SER A 236 2.85 19.57 -9.29
C SER A 236 1.57 19.03 -9.93
N HIS A 237 0.99 17.93 -9.40
CA HIS A 237 -0.22 17.27 -9.90
C HIS A 237 -1.33 17.24 -8.83
N LYS A 238 -1.55 18.38 -8.16
CA LYS A 238 -2.50 18.48 -7.03
C LYS A 238 -3.90 17.96 -7.37
N ALA A 239 -4.38 18.24 -8.57
CA ALA A 239 -5.69 17.78 -9.01
C ALA A 239 -5.77 16.25 -9.08
N ASP A 240 -4.77 15.60 -9.67
CA ASP A 240 -4.77 14.15 -9.82
C ASP A 240 -4.50 13.44 -8.47
N ALA A 241 -3.60 13.98 -7.64
CA ALA A 241 -3.38 13.52 -6.27
C ALA A 241 -4.67 13.58 -5.43
N THR A 242 -5.46 14.64 -5.57
CA THR A 242 -6.76 14.79 -4.90
C THR A 242 -7.77 13.77 -5.43
N LYS A 243 -7.91 13.62 -6.74
CA LYS A 243 -8.82 12.65 -7.37
C LYS A 243 -8.48 11.20 -7.00
N LEU A 244 -7.20 10.83 -7.00
CA LEU A 244 -6.74 9.51 -6.53
C LEU A 244 -7.14 9.28 -5.07
N SER A 245 -6.91 10.28 -4.22
CA SER A 245 -7.26 10.20 -2.80
C SER A 245 -8.76 10.07 -2.58
N HIS A 246 -9.58 10.75 -3.40
CA HIS A 246 -11.05 10.62 -3.41
C HIS A 246 -11.48 9.20 -3.80
N ALA A 247 -10.92 8.66 -4.89
CA ALA A 247 -11.25 7.31 -5.35
C ALA A 247 -10.95 6.27 -4.25
N PHE A 248 -9.79 6.38 -3.60
CA PHE A 248 -9.43 5.51 -2.48
C PHE A 248 -10.32 5.71 -1.25
N ALA A 249 -10.68 6.95 -0.90
CA ALA A 249 -11.58 7.23 0.22
C ALA A 249 -12.98 6.65 -0.01
N LYS A 250 -13.52 6.74 -1.23
CA LYS A 250 -14.77 6.05 -1.62
C LYS A 250 -14.66 4.53 -1.41
N THR A 251 -13.52 3.94 -1.77
CA THR A 251 -13.27 2.50 -1.58
C THR A 251 -13.20 2.13 -0.10
N LEU A 252 -12.56 2.93 0.74
CA LEU A 252 -12.52 2.70 2.19
C LEU A 252 -13.91 2.79 2.81
N ASN A 253 -14.74 3.73 2.37
CA ASN A 253 -16.14 3.81 2.77
C ASN A 253 -16.94 2.58 2.31
N PHE A 254 -16.69 2.09 1.08
CA PHE A 254 -17.30 0.84 0.60
C PHE A 254 -16.90 -0.35 1.50
N ILE A 255 -15.62 -0.49 1.83
CA ILE A 255 -15.11 -1.54 2.73
C ILE A 255 -15.78 -1.43 4.11
N ALA A 256 -15.97 -0.23 4.65
CA ALA A 256 -16.56 -0.01 5.96
C ALA A 256 -18.07 -0.32 6.04
N THR A 257 -18.76 -0.39 4.90
CA THR A 257 -20.23 -0.50 4.81
C THR A 257 -20.72 -1.81 4.18
N HIS A 258 -19.82 -2.64 3.66
CA HIS A 258 -20.17 -3.89 2.97
C HIS A 258 -19.55 -5.11 3.66
N SER A 259 -20.19 -6.26 3.52
CA SER A 259 -19.71 -7.54 4.04
C SER A 259 -18.51 -8.06 3.25
N ALA A 260 -17.76 -8.99 3.85
CA ALA A 260 -16.64 -9.66 3.19
C ALA A 260 -17.08 -10.40 1.91
N GLU A 261 -18.29 -10.96 1.91
CA GLU A 261 -18.90 -11.64 0.78
C GLU A 261 -19.18 -10.70 -0.39
N GLU A 262 -19.73 -9.51 -0.10
CA GLU A 262 -20.02 -8.46 -1.09
C GLU A 262 -18.71 -7.90 -1.67
N ILE A 263 -17.69 -7.68 -0.84
CA ILE A 263 -16.36 -7.25 -1.27
C ILE A 263 -15.71 -8.32 -2.15
N ALA A 264 -15.71 -9.58 -1.72
CA ALA A 264 -15.16 -10.69 -2.50
C ALA A 264 -15.84 -10.88 -3.85
N ALA A 265 -17.14 -10.54 -3.95
CA ALA A 265 -17.89 -10.60 -5.20
C ALA A 265 -17.42 -9.53 -6.22
N LYS A 266 -16.76 -8.46 -5.78
CA LYS A 266 -16.18 -7.44 -6.66
C LYS A 266 -14.76 -7.77 -7.11
N MET A 267 -14.06 -8.68 -6.40
CA MET A 267 -12.67 -9.00 -6.71
C MET A 267 -12.56 -10.00 -7.87
N PRO A 268 -11.53 -9.87 -8.73
CA PRO A 268 -11.25 -10.84 -9.77
C PRO A 268 -10.97 -12.24 -9.21
N LYS A 269 -11.31 -13.26 -9.98
CA LYS A 269 -11.15 -14.66 -9.55
C LYS A 269 -9.71 -15.02 -9.17
N ASP A 270 -8.72 -14.39 -9.79
CA ASP A 270 -7.30 -14.62 -9.52
C ASP A 270 -6.89 -14.29 -8.08
N TYR A 271 -7.65 -13.44 -7.37
CA TYR A 271 -7.39 -13.09 -5.97
C TYR A 271 -7.78 -14.20 -4.98
N TYR A 272 -8.68 -15.09 -5.33
CA TYR A 272 -9.12 -16.19 -4.47
C TYR A 272 -8.98 -17.58 -5.11
N GLY A 273 -8.66 -17.66 -6.40
CA GLY A 273 -8.47 -18.94 -7.11
C GLY A 273 -9.66 -19.87 -6.97
N SER A 274 -9.39 -21.09 -6.49
CA SER A 274 -10.41 -22.10 -6.21
C SER A 274 -10.99 -22.07 -4.80
N ASN A 275 -10.48 -21.19 -3.91
CA ASN A 275 -10.84 -21.19 -2.47
C ASN A 275 -11.47 -19.87 -2.02
N LYS A 276 -12.60 -19.53 -2.63
CA LYS A 276 -13.33 -18.29 -2.32
C LYS A 276 -13.73 -18.20 -0.84
N ASP A 277 -14.15 -19.32 -0.23
CA ASP A 277 -14.59 -19.32 1.18
C ASP A 277 -13.45 -18.97 2.13
N LEU A 278 -12.23 -19.46 1.88
CA LEU A 278 -11.05 -19.08 2.65
C LEU A 278 -10.73 -17.60 2.49
N TYR A 279 -10.83 -17.09 1.27
CA TYR A 279 -10.60 -15.68 0.98
C TYR A 279 -11.62 -14.78 1.70
N VAL A 280 -12.90 -15.15 1.68
CA VAL A 280 -13.96 -14.44 2.42
C VAL A 280 -13.67 -14.47 3.93
N ALA A 281 -13.27 -15.61 4.48
CA ALA A 281 -12.92 -15.71 5.89
C ALA A 281 -11.70 -14.83 6.25
N ALA A 282 -10.68 -14.80 5.39
CA ALA A 282 -9.52 -13.93 5.53
C ALA A 282 -9.90 -12.44 5.43
N LEU A 283 -10.76 -12.08 4.48
CA LEU A 283 -11.32 -10.72 4.39
C LEU A 283 -12.05 -10.34 5.68
N LYS A 284 -12.97 -11.19 6.15
CA LYS A 284 -13.77 -10.93 7.35
C LYS A 284 -12.91 -10.63 8.57
N SER A 285 -11.80 -11.37 8.74
CA SER A 285 -10.85 -11.13 9.84
C SER A 285 -10.02 -9.86 9.63
N SER A 286 -9.86 -9.39 8.39
CA SER A 286 -9.03 -8.25 8.03
C SER A 286 -9.78 -6.92 7.96
N LEU A 287 -11.09 -6.91 7.71
CA LEU A 287 -11.85 -5.66 7.53
C LEU A 287 -11.66 -4.65 8.66
N PRO A 288 -11.55 -5.04 9.96
CA PRO A 288 -11.35 -4.09 11.06
C PRO A 288 -10.02 -3.33 11.01
N MET A 289 -9.03 -3.77 10.23
CA MET A 289 -7.75 -3.08 10.11
C MET A 289 -7.85 -1.79 9.28
N PHE A 290 -8.84 -1.69 8.38
CA PHE A 290 -8.95 -0.56 7.48
C PHE A 290 -9.46 0.70 8.18
N THR A 291 -8.92 1.85 7.80
CA THR A 291 -9.47 3.16 8.17
C THR A 291 -10.79 3.39 7.42
N LYS A 292 -11.65 4.25 7.98
CA LYS A 292 -12.93 4.59 7.33
C LYS A 292 -12.82 5.78 6.38
N ASP A 293 -11.85 6.65 6.63
CA ASP A 293 -11.74 7.97 5.99
C ASP A 293 -10.37 8.22 5.32
N GLY A 294 -9.45 7.26 5.38
CA GLY A 294 -8.13 7.37 4.78
C GLY A 294 -7.15 8.32 5.49
N LYS A 295 -7.51 8.85 6.66
CA LYS A 295 -6.68 9.79 7.40
C LYS A 295 -5.63 9.11 8.25
N MET A 296 -4.52 9.81 8.42
CA MET A 296 -3.46 9.41 9.36
C MET A 296 -3.96 9.50 10.79
N PRO A 297 -3.91 8.41 11.60
CA PRO A 297 -4.15 8.47 13.03
C PRO A 297 -3.14 9.40 13.74
N ALA A 298 -3.62 10.21 14.70
CA ALA A 298 -2.83 11.28 15.29
C ALA A 298 -1.54 10.81 15.99
N ASP A 299 -1.57 9.65 16.65
CA ASP A 299 -0.43 9.04 17.37
C ASP A 299 0.40 8.08 16.51
N GLY A 300 -0.06 7.83 15.28
CA GLY A 300 0.53 6.83 14.39
C GLY A 300 1.95 7.11 13.95
N PRO A 301 2.25 8.28 13.36
CA PRO A 301 3.57 8.59 12.82
C PRO A 301 4.69 8.49 13.85
N GLU A 302 4.44 8.93 15.08
CA GLU A 302 5.40 8.86 16.18
C GLU A 302 5.69 7.41 16.59
N THR A 303 4.67 6.56 16.63
CA THR A 303 4.86 5.13 16.91
C THR A 303 5.71 4.46 15.83
N VAL A 304 5.43 4.74 14.54
CA VAL A 304 6.21 4.18 13.42
C VAL A 304 7.67 4.65 13.50
N LEU A 305 7.90 5.94 13.72
CA LEU A 305 9.26 6.48 13.89
C LEU A 305 10.00 5.82 15.06
N LYS A 306 9.34 5.67 16.21
CA LYS A 306 9.92 5.01 17.39
C LYS A 306 10.31 3.57 17.10
N VAL A 307 9.46 2.82 16.40
CA VAL A 307 9.73 1.44 15.99
C VAL A 307 10.96 1.40 15.10
N LEU A 308 11.00 2.17 14.02
CA LEU A 308 12.13 2.20 13.08
C LEU A 308 13.42 2.66 13.75
N ALA A 309 13.39 3.72 14.54
CA ALA A 309 14.57 4.27 15.21
C ALA A 309 15.20 3.30 16.23
N SER A 310 14.47 2.30 16.70
CA SER A 310 14.99 1.33 17.67
C SER A 310 16.00 0.36 17.09
N PHE A 311 15.86 -0.01 15.81
CA PHE A 311 16.69 -1.05 15.17
C PHE A 311 17.34 -0.59 13.86
N ASN A 312 16.73 0.37 13.12
CA ASN A 312 17.21 0.76 11.79
C ASN A 312 18.28 1.84 11.90
N PRO A 313 19.56 1.54 11.54
CA PRO A 313 20.66 2.51 11.64
C PRO A 313 20.46 3.76 10.76
N SER A 314 19.70 3.63 9.67
CA SER A 314 19.40 4.75 8.77
C SER A 314 18.48 5.79 9.41
N VAL A 315 17.62 5.38 10.36
CA VAL A 315 16.65 6.24 11.04
C VAL A 315 17.16 6.69 12.41
N LYS A 316 17.89 5.80 13.10
CA LYS A 316 18.37 6.04 14.47
C LYS A 316 19.21 7.32 14.57
N GLY A 317 18.79 8.22 15.44
CA GLY A 317 19.52 9.49 15.71
C GLY A 317 19.38 10.55 14.61
N LYS A 318 18.58 10.31 13.58
CA LYS A 318 18.28 11.32 12.56
C LYS A 318 17.03 12.12 12.90
N HIS A 319 17.03 13.37 12.49
CA HIS A 319 15.83 14.20 12.53
C HIS A 319 14.92 13.83 11.35
N ILE A 320 13.72 13.35 11.66
CA ILE A 320 12.65 13.05 10.70
C ILE A 320 11.52 14.05 10.89
N ASP A 321 11.21 14.81 9.86
CA ASP A 321 10.05 15.72 9.85
C ASP A 321 8.80 14.93 9.48
N LEU A 322 8.08 14.43 10.49
CA LEU A 322 6.90 13.60 10.31
C LEU A 322 5.79 14.31 9.52
N ALA A 323 5.70 15.67 9.61
CA ALA A 323 4.70 16.42 8.86
C ALA A 323 4.91 16.36 7.34
N LYS A 324 6.10 15.98 6.88
CA LYS A 324 6.41 15.77 5.45
C LYS A 324 6.20 14.34 4.97
N THR A 325 5.96 13.39 5.87
CA THR A 325 5.79 11.97 5.52
C THR A 325 4.37 11.59 5.13
N TYR A 326 3.39 12.44 5.44
CA TYR A 326 1.99 12.25 5.05
C TYR A 326 1.26 13.58 4.86
N SER A 327 0.07 13.54 4.26
CA SER A 327 -0.85 14.69 4.19
C SER A 327 -2.30 14.20 4.24
N ASN A 328 -3.08 14.77 5.17
CA ASN A 328 -4.52 14.56 5.22
C ASN A 328 -5.29 15.55 4.33
N GLU A 329 -4.62 16.51 3.68
CA GLU A 329 -5.25 17.54 2.85
C GLU A 329 -6.07 16.93 1.70
N TYR A 330 -5.49 15.94 1.02
CA TYR A 330 -6.07 15.32 -0.16
C TYR A 330 -7.34 14.51 0.15
N VAL A 331 -7.42 13.81 1.27
CA VAL A 331 -8.64 13.08 1.68
C VAL A 331 -9.67 14.00 2.32
N SER A 332 -9.26 15.11 2.95
CA SER A 332 -10.17 16.06 3.60
C SER A 332 -10.95 16.92 2.59
N ALA A 333 -10.41 17.13 1.39
CA ALA A 333 -11.10 17.84 0.32
C ALA A 333 -12.42 17.15 -0.12
N VAL A 334 -12.57 15.85 0.13
CA VAL A 334 -13.82 15.08 -0.15
C VAL A 334 -14.98 15.55 0.71
N ALA A 335 -14.76 15.85 1.98
CA ALA A 335 -15.82 16.19 2.93
C ALA A 335 -16.50 17.54 2.63
N THR A 336 -15.85 18.42 1.87
CA THR A 336 -16.38 19.76 1.51
C THR A 336 -17.18 19.76 0.21
N ALA A 337 -17.01 18.74 -0.65
CA ALA A 337 -17.71 18.64 -1.94
C ALA A 337 -19.09 17.93 -1.83
N SER A 338 -19.41 17.35 -0.69
CA SER A 338 -20.64 16.55 -0.45
C SER A 338 -21.73 17.30 0.32
N LYS A 339 -21.68 18.64 0.42
CA LYS A 339 -22.70 19.48 1.07
C LYS A 339 -23.47 20.32 0.07
#